data_85a386a5e2b8d9649964955337005a93
#
_entry.id   85a386a5e2b8d9649964955337005a93
#
_cell.length_a   1.000
_cell.length_b   1.000
_cell.length_c   1.000
_cell.angle_alpha   90.00
_cell.angle_beta   90.00
_cell.angle_gamma   90.00
#
_symmetry.space_group_name_H-M   'P 1'
#
loop_
_entity.id
_entity.type
_entity.pdbx_description
1 polymer ?
#
loop_
_entity_poly.entity_id
_entity_poly.type
_entity_poly.pdbx_seq_one_letter_code
_entity_poly.pdbx_strand_id
1 'polypeptide(L)'
;MCTFRRYFTKEQLYTIFLSNSISWLISPGYYPGMTPVYKRGYFAIKHMLDNAQEAIDAGDNGAFLRFSHDGYVIQIVRAFEFDGCREVPANFLNVCDHFSLFQVIPMASNIQMIFFRKPGSD
;
A
#
# COMPACT_ATOMS: atom_id res chain seq x y z
N MET A 1 -3.31 -20.93 19.87
CA MET A 1 -3.86 -20.41 18.62
C MET A 1 -5.37 -20.27 18.79
N CYS A 2 -5.90 -19.05 18.82
CA CYS A 2 -7.32 -18.82 19.07
C CYS A 2 -8.12 -19.14 17.80
N THR A 3 -8.87 -20.22 17.82
CA THR A 3 -9.62 -20.70 16.65
C THR A 3 -11.05 -20.18 16.67
N PHE A 4 -11.23 -18.87 16.44
CA PHE A 4 -12.57 -18.29 16.26
C PHE A 4 -13.35 -18.93 15.10
N ARG A 5 -12.67 -19.58 14.15
CA ARG A 5 -13.28 -20.24 13.00
C ARG A 5 -14.40 -21.24 13.36
N ARG A 6 -14.35 -21.86 14.53
CA ARG A 6 -15.39 -22.82 14.97
C ARG A 6 -16.73 -22.17 15.33
N TYR A 7 -16.76 -20.85 15.50
CA TYR A 7 -17.97 -20.11 15.88
C TYR A 7 -18.68 -19.45 14.69
N PHE A 8 -18.11 -19.53 13.50
CA PHE A 8 -18.64 -18.90 12.31
C PHE A 8 -18.74 -19.88 11.16
N THR A 9 -19.80 -19.77 10.34
CA THR A 9 -19.87 -20.48 9.06
C THR A 9 -18.89 -19.89 8.05
N LYS A 10 -18.63 -20.61 6.96
CA LYS A 10 -17.78 -20.09 5.87
C LYS A 10 -18.36 -18.81 5.26
N GLU A 11 -19.66 -18.74 5.10
CA GLU A 11 -20.40 -17.60 4.56
C GLU A 11 -20.26 -16.38 5.47
N GLN A 12 -20.35 -16.58 6.80
CA GLN A 12 -20.14 -15.50 7.76
C GLN A 12 -18.70 -14.98 7.72
N LEU A 13 -17.72 -15.88 7.68
CA LEU A 13 -16.31 -15.50 7.56
C LEU A 13 -16.05 -14.76 6.24
N TYR A 14 -16.64 -15.20 5.14
CA TYR A 14 -16.53 -14.51 3.84
C TYR A 14 -17.15 -13.11 3.88
N THR A 15 -18.33 -12.98 4.50
CA THR A 15 -19.00 -11.67 4.66
C THR A 15 -18.15 -10.68 5.47
N ILE A 16 -17.54 -11.16 6.56
CA ILE A 16 -16.63 -10.35 7.39
C ILE A 16 -15.41 -9.93 6.55
N PHE A 17 -14.82 -10.87 5.82
CA PHE A 17 -13.67 -10.59 4.96
C PHE A 17 -14.00 -9.58 3.85
N LEU A 18 -15.13 -9.76 3.18
CA LEU A 18 -15.63 -8.85 2.14
C LEU A 18 -15.87 -7.44 2.69
N SER A 19 -16.57 -7.34 3.82
CA SER A 19 -16.84 -6.06 4.49
C SER A 19 -15.55 -5.33 4.87
N ASN A 20 -14.58 -6.06 5.41
CA ASN A 20 -13.27 -5.50 5.75
C ASN A 20 -12.50 -5.04 4.50
N SER A 21 -12.51 -5.84 3.43
CA SER A 21 -11.85 -5.51 2.15
C SER A 21 -12.44 -4.25 1.52
N ILE A 22 -13.77 -4.12 1.54
CA ILE A 22 -14.49 -2.93 1.07
C ILE A 22 -14.09 -1.70 1.92
N SER A 23 -14.08 -1.84 3.24
CA SER A 23 -13.70 -0.76 4.15
C SER A 23 -12.28 -0.25 3.86
N TRP A 24 -11.33 -1.16 3.69
CA TRP A 24 -9.94 -0.82 3.35
C TRP A 24 -9.77 -0.25 1.94
N LEU A 25 -10.63 -0.64 1.00
CA LEU A 25 -10.66 -0.04 -0.33
C LEU A 25 -11.15 1.41 -0.29
N ILE A 26 -12.23 1.67 0.45
CA ILE A 26 -12.91 2.96 0.50
C ILE A 26 -12.17 3.95 1.42
N SER A 27 -11.61 3.51 2.55
CA SER A 27 -10.99 4.37 3.57
C SER A 27 -9.95 5.36 3.00
N PRO A 28 -9.13 5.01 2.01
CA PRO A 28 -8.23 5.96 1.36
C PRO A 28 -8.90 6.88 0.31
N GLY A 29 -10.24 6.86 0.19
CA GLY A 29 -10.98 7.70 -0.75
C GLY A 29 -11.18 7.08 -2.13
N TYR A 30 -11.19 5.76 -2.21
CA TYR A 30 -11.45 5.03 -3.45
C TYR A 30 -12.94 4.74 -3.61
N TYR A 31 -13.55 5.39 -4.57
CA TYR A 31 -14.94 5.15 -4.97
C TYR A 31 -15.00 4.82 -6.46
N PRO A 32 -15.87 3.91 -6.90
CA PRO A 32 -16.08 3.65 -8.30
C PRO A 32 -16.43 4.94 -9.05
N GLY A 33 -15.76 5.20 -10.19
CA GLY A 33 -15.99 6.37 -11.02
C GLY A 33 -15.34 7.67 -10.52
N MET A 34 -14.61 7.66 -9.41
CA MET A 34 -13.84 8.82 -8.94
C MET A 34 -12.35 8.65 -9.22
N THR A 35 -11.69 9.76 -9.55
CA THR A 35 -10.24 9.78 -9.62
C THR A 35 -9.65 9.56 -8.23
N PRO A 36 -8.82 8.54 -8.02
CA PRO A 36 -8.25 8.25 -6.71
C PRO A 36 -7.42 9.41 -6.17
N VAL A 37 -7.58 9.72 -4.89
CA VAL A 37 -6.86 10.82 -4.24
C VAL A 37 -5.65 10.26 -3.49
N TYR A 38 -4.50 10.25 -4.14
CA TYR A 38 -3.23 9.75 -3.58
C TYR A 38 -2.45 10.79 -2.76
N LYS A 39 -3.08 11.89 -2.35
CA LYS A 39 -2.37 13.03 -1.76
C LYS A 39 -1.41 12.66 -0.63
N ARG A 40 -1.83 11.79 0.31
CA ARG A 40 -0.97 11.39 1.43
C ARG A 40 0.20 10.53 0.98
N GLY A 41 -0.03 9.58 0.08
CA GLY A 41 1.02 8.76 -0.51
C GLY A 41 2.03 9.60 -1.30
N TYR A 42 1.56 10.57 -2.08
CA TYR A 42 2.41 11.48 -2.82
C TYR A 42 3.38 12.28 -1.92
N PHE A 43 2.90 12.84 -0.82
CA PHE A 43 3.78 13.57 0.11
C PHE A 43 4.85 12.68 0.73
N ALA A 44 4.50 11.43 1.08
CA ALA A 44 5.46 10.47 1.61
C ALA A 44 6.54 10.12 0.56
N ILE A 45 6.13 9.85 -0.67
CA ILE A 45 7.03 9.55 -1.79
C ILE A 45 7.94 10.75 -2.07
N LYS A 46 7.37 11.96 -2.17
CA LYS A 46 8.14 13.18 -2.39
C LYS A 46 9.23 13.34 -1.32
N HIS A 47 8.88 13.20 -0.05
CA HIS A 47 9.84 13.32 1.05
C HIS A 47 10.91 12.20 1.04
N MET A 48 10.57 11.00 0.55
CA MET A 48 11.56 9.93 0.35
C MET A 48 12.54 10.29 -0.77
N LEU A 49 12.05 10.85 -1.87
CA LEU A 49 12.87 11.28 -3.00
C LEU A 49 13.75 12.49 -2.63
N ASP A 50 13.20 13.47 -1.92
CA ASP A 50 13.96 14.64 -1.46
C ASP A 50 15.16 14.21 -0.59
N ASN A 51 14.94 13.32 0.39
CA ASN A 51 16.03 12.80 1.23
C ASN A 51 17.05 11.98 0.42
N ALA A 52 16.60 11.24 -0.57
CA ALA A 52 17.52 10.51 -1.45
C ALA A 52 18.38 11.47 -2.27
N GLN A 53 17.78 12.53 -2.80
CA GLN A 53 18.51 13.56 -3.55
C GLN A 53 19.54 14.27 -2.67
N GLU A 54 19.17 14.68 -1.45
CA GLU A 54 20.09 15.29 -0.48
C GLU A 54 21.29 14.38 -0.18
N ALA A 55 21.05 13.07 0.02
CA ALA A 55 22.14 12.12 0.27
C ALA A 55 23.04 11.91 -0.96
N ILE A 56 22.47 11.90 -2.16
CA ILE A 56 23.21 11.80 -3.41
C ILE A 56 24.09 13.03 -3.60
N ASP A 57 23.56 14.23 -3.38
CA ASP A 57 24.26 15.50 -3.55
C ASP A 57 25.38 15.65 -2.50
N ALA A 58 25.18 15.16 -1.28
CA ALA A 58 26.19 15.13 -0.24
C ALA A 58 27.26 14.03 -0.45
N GLY A 59 27.03 13.10 -1.36
CA GLY A 59 27.91 11.93 -1.54
C GLY A 59 27.82 10.91 -0.39
N ASP A 60 26.77 10.99 0.42
CA ASP A 60 26.60 10.14 1.58
C ASP A 60 26.10 8.74 1.20
N ASN A 61 26.53 7.76 2.00
CA ASN A 61 25.97 6.42 1.99
C ASN A 61 25.20 6.21 3.29
N GLY A 62 23.98 5.68 3.17
CA GLY A 62 23.18 5.46 4.37
C GLY A 62 21.84 4.81 4.06
N ALA A 63 21.04 4.69 5.10
CA ALA A 63 19.68 4.17 5.02
C ALA A 63 18.72 5.10 5.77
N PHE A 64 17.64 5.49 5.13
CA PHE A 64 16.54 6.23 5.75
C PHE A 64 15.40 5.26 6.03
N LEU A 65 15.22 4.90 7.29
CA LEU A 65 14.18 3.96 7.71
C LEU A 65 12.96 4.73 8.20
N ARG A 66 11.79 4.34 7.71
CA ARG A 66 10.50 4.87 8.15
C ARG A 66 9.59 3.75 8.58
N PHE A 67 8.98 3.94 9.73
CA PHE A 67 8.00 3.00 10.28
C PHE A 67 6.62 3.64 10.24
N SER A 68 5.63 2.88 9.81
CA SER A 68 4.28 3.39 9.68
C SER A 68 3.25 2.28 9.82
N HIS A 69 1.98 2.64 9.77
CA HIS A 69 0.86 1.73 9.78
C HIS A 69 0.49 1.32 8.35
N ASP A 70 -0.17 0.19 8.21
CA ASP A 70 -0.76 -0.34 6.99
C ASP A 70 -1.59 0.70 6.21
N GLY A 71 -2.38 1.52 6.90
CA GLY A 71 -3.17 2.59 6.29
C GLY A 71 -2.35 3.67 5.57
N TYR A 72 -1.08 3.85 5.93
CA TYR A 72 -0.17 4.74 5.18
C TYR A 72 0.56 3.99 4.06
N VAL A 73 0.97 2.75 4.33
CA VAL A 73 1.65 1.93 3.32
C VAL A 73 0.76 1.71 2.11
N ILE A 74 -0.54 1.43 2.31
CA ILE A 74 -1.49 1.27 1.20
C ILE A 74 -1.59 2.51 0.31
N GLN A 75 -1.50 3.71 0.88
CA GLN A 75 -1.56 4.94 0.12
C GLN A 75 -0.29 5.16 -0.73
N ILE A 76 0.87 4.77 -0.20
CA ILE A 76 2.14 4.81 -0.94
C ILE A 76 2.12 3.79 -2.08
N VAL A 77 1.74 2.53 -1.79
CA VAL A 77 1.63 1.45 -2.78
C VAL A 77 0.71 1.84 -3.94
N ARG A 78 -0.40 2.49 -3.62
CA ARG A 78 -1.36 2.97 -4.63
C ARG A 78 -0.86 4.18 -5.41
N ALA A 79 -0.14 5.09 -4.76
CA ALA A 79 0.45 6.23 -5.44
C ALA A 79 1.55 5.83 -6.44
N PHE A 80 2.20 4.68 -6.23
CA PHE A 80 3.10 4.06 -7.19
C PHE A 80 2.38 3.31 -8.31
N GLU A 81 1.07 3.14 -8.22
CA GLU A 81 0.27 2.41 -9.20
C GLU A 81 0.77 0.99 -9.48
N PHE A 82 1.24 0.29 -8.46
CA PHE A 82 1.65 -1.09 -8.62
C PHE A 82 0.52 -1.96 -9.14
N ASP A 83 0.86 -2.93 -9.98
CA ASP A 83 -0.09 -3.90 -10.53
C ASP A 83 -0.86 -4.60 -9.40
N GLY A 84 -2.17 -4.79 -9.60
CA GLY A 84 -3.07 -5.34 -8.58
C GLY A 84 -3.47 -4.38 -7.45
N CYS A 85 -2.91 -3.16 -7.40
CA CYS A 85 -3.26 -2.15 -6.40
C CYS A 85 -4.06 -0.98 -6.99
N ARG A 86 -4.15 -0.93 -8.32
CA ARG A 86 -4.64 0.18 -9.11
C ARG A 86 -6.15 0.14 -9.35
N GLU A 87 -6.68 -1.06 -9.50
CA GLU A 87 -8.04 -1.27 -9.94
C GLU A 87 -9.04 -1.06 -8.81
N VAL A 88 -10.09 -0.31 -9.12
CA VAL A 88 -11.27 -0.16 -8.26
C VAL A 88 -12.43 -0.88 -8.97
N PRO A 89 -12.96 -1.97 -8.39
CA PRO A 89 -14.03 -2.70 -9.02
C PRO A 89 -15.29 -1.82 -9.11
N ALA A 90 -15.97 -1.86 -10.25
CA ALA A 90 -17.24 -1.17 -10.44
C ALA A 90 -18.35 -1.71 -9.50
N ASN A 91 -18.22 -2.95 -9.07
CA ASN A 91 -19.09 -3.59 -8.10
C ASN A 91 -18.28 -4.02 -6.86
N PHE A 92 -18.62 -3.47 -5.71
CA PHE A 92 -17.95 -3.81 -4.44
C PHE A 92 -18.11 -5.27 -4.02
N LEU A 93 -19.11 -5.99 -4.49
CA LEU A 93 -19.27 -7.42 -4.21
C LEU A 93 -18.13 -8.25 -4.83
N ASN A 94 -17.49 -7.73 -5.88
CA ASN A 94 -16.36 -8.37 -6.56
C ASN A 94 -15.01 -7.81 -6.11
N VAL A 95 -14.98 -7.04 -5.02
CA VAL A 95 -13.73 -6.41 -4.55
C VAL A 95 -12.61 -7.43 -4.29
N CYS A 96 -12.97 -8.60 -3.77
CA CYS A 96 -12.00 -9.64 -3.44
C CYS A 96 -11.33 -10.29 -4.66
N ASP A 97 -11.91 -10.12 -5.86
CA ASP A 97 -11.34 -10.60 -7.12
C ASP A 97 -10.25 -9.64 -7.65
N HIS A 98 -10.27 -8.39 -7.21
CA HIS A 98 -9.40 -7.31 -7.69
C HIS A 98 -8.49 -6.75 -6.61
N PHE A 99 -8.88 -6.87 -5.34
CA PHE A 99 -8.17 -6.30 -4.22
C PHE A 99 -8.17 -7.25 -3.03
N SER A 100 -7.00 -7.58 -2.57
CA SER A 100 -6.80 -8.37 -1.37
C SER A 100 -5.79 -7.69 -0.46
N LEU A 101 -6.27 -7.18 0.67
CA LEU A 101 -5.46 -6.44 1.62
C LEU A 101 -4.20 -7.21 2.04
N PHE A 102 -4.32 -8.50 2.33
CA PHE A 102 -3.20 -9.33 2.78
C PHE A 102 -2.19 -9.66 1.66
N GLN A 103 -2.55 -9.47 0.39
CA GLN A 103 -1.63 -9.56 -0.75
C GLN A 103 -0.93 -8.23 -1.01
N VAL A 104 -1.69 -7.13 -0.88
CA VAL A 104 -1.17 -5.77 -1.13
C VAL A 104 -0.31 -5.28 0.04
N ILE A 105 -0.76 -5.55 1.28
CA ILE A 105 -0.05 -5.13 2.49
C ILE A 105 -0.04 -6.29 3.49
N PRO A 106 0.78 -7.33 3.25
CA PRO A 106 0.95 -8.40 4.24
C PRO A 106 1.59 -7.84 5.53
N MET A 107 1.50 -8.61 6.61
CA MET A 107 2.19 -8.28 7.86
C MET A 107 3.69 -8.11 7.60
N ALA A 108 4.27 -7.08 8.21
CA ALA A 108 5.67 -6.69 8.03
C ALA A 108 6.03 -6.33 6.57
N SER A 109 5.05 -5.88 5.78
CA SER A 109 5.29 -5.36 4.43
C SER A 109 6.24 -4.17 4.48
N ASN A 110 7.07 -4.05 3.47
CA ASN A 110 7.98 -2.91 3.33
C ASN A 110 8.05 -2.46 1.87
N ILE A 111 8.39 -1.20 1.67
CA ILE A 111 8.69 -0.60 0.39
C ILE A 111 10.14 -0.14 0.45
N GLN A 112 10.95 -0.59 -0.50
CA GLN A 112 12.36 -0.23 -0.58
C GLN A 112 12.61 0.56 -1.85
N MET A 113 13.21 1.74 -1.71
CA MET A 113 13.82 2.49 -2.79
C MET A 113 15.34 2.39 -2.62
N ILE A 114 16.01 1.80 -3.60
CA ILE A 114 17.45 1.58 -3.56
C ILE A 114 18.08 2.37 -4.70
N PHE A 115 19.00 3.25 -4.35
CA PHE A 115 19.75 4.08 -5.30
C PHE A 115 21.17 3.58 -5.37
N PHE A 116 21.64 3.38 -6.59
CA PHE A 116 23.00 2.93 -6.85
C PHE A 116 23.73 3.99 -7.67
N ARG A 117 24.96 4.29 -7.28
CA ARG A 117 25.87 5.08 -8.10
C ARG A 117 26.81 4.16 -8.87
N LYS A 118 26.95 4.35 -10.15
CA LYS A 118 27.94 3.62 -10.95
C LYS A 118 29.34 4.17 -10.59
N PRO A 119 30.32 3.31 -10.31
CA PRO A 119 31.68 3.78 -10.09
C PRO A 119 32.22 4.58 -11.28
N GLY A 120 32.72 5.80 -11.02
CA GLY A 120 33.28 6.67 -12.05
C GLY A 120 32.26 7.46 -12.87
N SER A 121 31.01 7.53 -12.46
CA SER A 121 30.04 8.51 -12.98
C SER A 121 29.92 9.67 -12.00
N ASP A 122 30.18 10.87 -12.47
CA ASP A 122 29.89 12.13 -11.77
C ASP A 122 28.36 12.37 -11.73
#